data_110a2e56affb0c4718d9764c45fa54ea
#
_entry.id   110a2e56affb0c4718d9764c45fa54ea
#
_cell.length_a   1.000
_cell.length_b   1.000
_cell.length_c   1.000
_cell.angle_alpha   90.00
_cell.angle_beta   90.00
_cell.angle_gamma   90.00
#
_symmetry.space_group_name_H-M   'P 1'
#
loop_
_entity.id
_entity.type
_entity.pdbx_description
1 polymer ?
#
loop_
_entity_poly.entity_id
_entity_poly.type
_entity_poly.pdbx_seq_one_letter_code
_entity_poly.pdbx_strand_id
1 'polypeptide(L)'
;GSTEAFGRAFRAVHGSTPAEVRVSGGPLRTQPKLRLRLTVEGNTTMDTRIAERPAFRLVGHAARVPLINEGINPHIQTYIAALPESEHARLKGLSSTEPSGLLQVSDGVDPDYREGTELTYLHGVALDAEAPVPDDLDVIEVEAGEWAVFRTSGPYPAALQEAYAASASDWFPANPWQLRPGPSIVAVLERADDFSTATTELWMPIARRS
;
A
#
# COMPACT_ATOMS: atom_id res chain seq x y z
N GLY A 1 28.96 37.45 0.90
CA GLY A 1 27.54 37.44 0.51
C GLY A 1 26.91 38.75 0.88
N SER A 2 26.42 39.54 -0.11
CA SER A 2 25.93 40.87 0.17
C SER A 2 24.52 40.87 0.74
N THR A 3 24.22 41.82 1.59
CA THR A 3 22.88 42.12 2.14
C THR A 3 21.81 42.21 1.04
N GLU A 4 22.20 42.68 -0.17
CA GLU A 4 21.34 42.75 -1.35
C GLU A 4 20.95 41.37 -1.91
N ALA A 5 21.87 40.41 -1.94
CA ALA A 5 21.57 39.04 -2.36
C ALA A 5 20.58 38.36 -1.41
N PHE A 6 20.75 38.57 -0.10
CA PHE A 6 19.80 38.12 0.90
C PHE A 6 18.42 38.78 0.71
N GLY A 7 18.38 40.10 0.49
CA GLY A 7 17.13 40.83 0.27
C GLY A 7 16.35 40.31 -0.95
N ARG A 8 17.05 40.02 -2.06
CA ARG A 8 16.43 39.46 -3.28
C ARG A 8 15.89 38.04 -3.03
N ALA A 9 16.68 37.16 -2.40
CA ALA A 9 16.26 35.80 -2.08
C ALA A 9 15.08 35.80 -1.10
N PHE A 10 15.11 36.63 -0.08
CA PHE A 10 14.02 36.76 0.89
C PHE A 10 12.73 37.24 0.21
N ARG A 11 12.80 38.22 -0.64
CA ARG A 11 11.62 38.73 -1.41
C ARG A 11 11.06 37.67 -2.38
N ALA A 12 11.92 36.90 -3.01
CA ALA A 12 11.49 35.81 -3.89
C ALA A 12 10.68 34.72 -3.15
N VAL A 13 11.06 34.42 -1.89
CA VAL A 13 10.38 33.40 -1.07
C VAL A 13 9.14 33.96 -0.38
N HIS A 14 9.22 35.16 0.19
CA HIS A 14 8.18 35.69 1.07
C HIS A 14 7.28 36.76 0.41
N GLY A 15 7.63 37.21 -0.79
CA GLY A 15 6.88 38.27 -1.51
C GLY A 15 7.11 39.68 -0.97
N SER A 16 7.86 39.86 0.10
CA SER A 16 8.16 41.11 0.81
C SER A 16 9.64 41.18 1.17
N THR A 17 10.17 42.41 1.33
CA THR A 17 11.54 42.56 1.80
C THR A 17 11.67 42.35 3.32
N PRO A 18 12.86 42.02 3.86
CA PRO A 18 13.08 41.95 5.29
C PRO A 18 12.73 43.23 6.05
N ALA A 19 12.91 44.40 5.41
CA ALA A 19 12.56 45.68 6.00
C ALA A 19 11.06 45.87 6.10
N GLU A 20 10.30 45.56 5.05
CA GLU A 20 8.84 45.61 5.04
C GLU A 20 8.23 44.68 6.09
N VAL A 21 8.72 43.46 6.21
CA VAL A 21 8.24 42.48 7.24
C VAL A 21 8.53 42.99 8.64
N ARG A 22 9.66 43.64 8.86
CA ARG A 22 10.01 44.19 10.18
C ARG A 22 9.09 45.32 10.61
N VAL A 23 8.59 46.11 9.67
CA VAL A 23 7.70 47.24 9.92
C VAL A 23 6.23 46.81 10.01
N SER A 24 5.79 45.94 9.11
CA SER A 24 4.37 45.54 8.98
C SER A 24 3.97 44.28 9.72
N GLY A 25 4.94 43.47 10.20
CA GLY A 25 4.66 42.20 10.85
C GLY A 25 3.97 41.18 9.96
N GLY A 26 4.12 41.29 8.63
CA GLY A 26 3.45 40.44 7.67
C GLY A 26 3.77 38.93 7.82
N PRO A 27 2.87 38.04 7.35
CA PRO A 27 3.07 36.59 7.47
C PRO A 27 4.27 36.13 6.64
N LEU A 28 5.23 35.47 7.28
CA LEU A 28 6.33 34.80 6.59
C LEU A 28 5.85 33.45 6.05
N ARG A 29 6.11 33.20 4.78
CA ARG A 29 5.90 31.87 4.21
C ARG A 29 6.94 30.92 4.76
N THR A 30 6.53 29.94 5.54
CA THR A 30 7.39 28.83 5.93
C THR A 30 7.41 27.79 4.80
N GLN A 31 8.60 27.48 4.28
CA GLN A 31 8.73 26.30 3.44
C GLN A 31 8.65 25.06 4.35
N PRO A 32 7.87 24.03 3.99
CA PRO A 32 7.90 22.77 4.69
C PRO A 32 9.34 22.25 4.69
N LYS A 33 9.82 21.75 5.84
CA LYS A 33 11.14 21.14 5.93
C LYS A 33 11.20 19.98 4.94
N LEU A 34 12.05 20.08 3.92
CA LEU A 34 12.41 18.94 3.10
C LEU A 34 13.09 17.91 4.01
N ARG A 35 12.39 16.84 4.36
CA ARG A 35 12.99 15.69 5.01
C ARG A 35 13.48 14.74 3.93
N LEU A 36 14.75 14.83 3.58
CA LEU A 36 15.43 13.77 2.82
C LEU A 36 15.71 12.63 3.80
N ARG A 37 14.99 11.54 3.67
CA ARG A 37 15.33 10.26 4.29
C ARG A 37 16.22 9.51 3.29
N LEU A 38 17.53 9.57 3.45
CA LEU A 38 18.45 8.73 2.72
C LEU A 38 18.57 7.42 3.51
N THR A 39 17.79 6.41 3.13
CA THR A 39 17.97 5.05 3.63
C THR A 39 18.92 4.36 2.66
N VAL A 40 20.18 4.16 3.07
CA VAL A 40 21.11 3.28 2.38
C VAL A 40 20.94 1.91 3.00
N GLU A 41 19.98 1.15 2.53
CA GLU A 41 19.82 -0.25 2.91
C GLU A 41 20.43 -1.15 1.86
N GLY A 42 21.29 -2.06 2.34
CA GLY A 42 21.85 -3.10 1.51
C GLY A 42 20.77 -4.13 1.15
N ASN A 43 20.53 -4.29 -0.14
CA ASN A 43 20.06 -5.51 -0.79
C ASN A 43 18.65 -6.02 -0.46
N THR A 44 17.63 -5.18 -0.40
CA THR A 44 16.26 -5.65 -0.65
C THR A 44 16.00 -5.56 -2.15
N THR A 45 16.24 -6.63 -2.90
CA THR A 45 15.85 -6.71 -4.31
C THR A 45 14.34 -6.86 -4.36
N MET A 46 13.63 -5.78 -4.65
CA MET A 46 12.22 -5.82 -5.01
C MET A 46 12.14 -6.39 -6.44
N ASP A 47 11.74 -7.66 -6.55
CA ASP A 47 11.46 -8.27 -7.84
C ASP A 47 10.04 -7.87 -8.29
N THR A 48 9.92 -7.33 -9.52
CA THR A 48 8.64 -6.82 -10.02
C THR A 48 8.29 -7.51 -11.33
N ARG A 49 7.05 -7.99 -11.41
CA ARG A 49 6.47 -8.54 -12.66
C ARG A 49 5.12 -7.91 -12.95
N ILE A 50 4.74 -7.90 -14.23
CA ILE A 50 3.36 -7.60 -14.66
C ILE A 50 2.66 -8.94 -14.89
N ALA A 51 1.47 -9.07 -14.29
CA ALA A 51 0.59 -10.22 -14.47
C ALA A 51 -0.73 -9.75 -15.08
N GLU A 52 -1.17 -10.41 -16.14
CA GLU A 52 -2.52 -10.25 -16.70
C GLU A 52 -3.44 -11.32 -16.07
N ARG A 53 -4.60 -10.89 -15.55
CA ARG A 53 -5.54 -11.80 -14.91
C ARG A 53 -6.93 -11.67 -15.56
N PRO A 54 -7.62 -12.78 -15.82
CA PRO A 54 -9.06 -12.75 -16.07
C PRO A 54 -9.80 -12.21 -14.86
N ALA A 55 -11.09 -11.93 -14.97
CA ALA A 55 -11.94 -11.64 -13.84
C ALA A 55 -11.92 -12.80 -12.83
N PHE A 56 -11.90 -12.50 -11.55
CA PHE A 56 -11.89 -13.46 -10.47
C PHE A 56 -12.60 -12.88 -9.23
N ARG A 57 -12.78 -13.69 -8.20
CA ARG A 57 -13.38 -13.27 -6.95
C ARG A 57 -12.42 -13.42 -5.79
N LEU A 58 -12.44 -12.45 -4.91
CA LEU A 58 -11.79 -12.53 -3.59
C LEU A 58 -12.87 -12.88 -2.58
N VAL A 59 -12.70 -13.99 -1.89
CA VAL A 59 -13.73 -14.58 -1.04
C VAL A 59 -13.14 -14.86 0.33
N GLY A 60 -13.85 -14.46 1.40
CA GLY A 60 -13.36 -14.62 2.75
C GLY A 60 -14.19 -13.87 3.78
N HIS A 61 -13.57 -13.56 4.91
CA HIS A 61 -14.19 -12.77 5.97
C HIS A 61 -13.75 -11.32 5.87
N ALA A 62 -14.71 -10.39 5.74
CA ALA A 62 -14.45 -8.96 5.62
C ALA A 62 -14.73 -8.21 6.93
N ALA A 63 -13.99 -7.14 7.16
CA ALA A 63 -14.20 -6.19 8.25
C ALA A 63 -13.89 -4.77 7.82
N ARG A 64 -14.58 -3.79 8.42
CA ARG A 64 -14.21 -2.37 8.28
C ARG A 64 -13.13 -2.05 9.31
N VAL A 65 -12.02 -1.53 8.85
CA VAL A 65 -10.86 -1.20 9.69
C VAL A 65 -10.29 0.16 9.32
N PRO A 66 -9.71 0.90 10.28
CA PRO A 66 -9.01 2.14 9.96
C PRO A 66 -7.69 1.84 9.23
N LEU A 67 -7.34 2.69 8.28
CA LEU A 67 -6.03 2.68 7.63
C LEU A 67 -4.95 3.10 8.63
N ILE A 68 -3.92 2.28 8.77
CA ILE A 68 -2.72 2.55 9.56
C ILE A 68 -1.52 2.51 8.61
N ASN A 69 -0.87 3.64 8.42
CA ASN A 69 0.22 3.77 7.44
C ASN A 69 1.57 3.24 7.94
N GLU A 70 1.78 3.20 9.26
CA GLU A 70 3.07 2.82 9.83
C GLU A 70 2.87 1.76 10.93
N GLY A 71 3.65 0.69 10.85
CA GLY A 71 3.61 -0.41 11.79
C GLY A 71 2.47 -1.41 11.52
N ILE A 72 2.22 -2.26 12.49
CA ILE A 72 1.19 -3.30 12.41
C ILE A 72 -0.18 -2.68 12.72
N ASN A 73 -1.17 -2.96 11.88
CA ASN A 73 -2.55 -2.56 12.17
C ASN A 73 -3.16 -3.47 13.25
N PRO A 74 -3.41 -2.98 14.48
CA PRO A 74 -3.89 -3.80 15.58
C PRO A 74 -5.32 -4.31 15.36
N HIS A 75 -6.14 -3.58 14.58
CA HIS A 75 -7.50 -4.00 14.24
C HIS A 75 -7.49 -5.23 13.34
N ILE A 76 -6.60 -5.25 12.34
CA ILE A 76 -6.40 -6.40 11.46
C ILE A 76 -5.87 -7.59 12.26
N GLN A 77 -4.87 -7.39 13.13
CA GLN A 77 -4.34 -8.47 13.96
C GLN A 77 -5.40 -9.10 14.86
N THR A 78 -6.17 -8.26 15.56
CA THR A 78 -7.25 -8.73 16.43
C THR A 78 -8.29 -9.51 15.63
N TYR A 79 -8.63 -9.02 14.44
CA TYR A 79 -9.61 -9.65 13.56
C TYR A 79 -9.14 -11.04 13.09
N ILE A 80 -7.91 -11.16 12.59
CA ILE A 80 -7.35 -12.44 12.16
C ILE A 80 -7.23 -13.42 13.33
N ALA A 81 -6.77 -12.94 14.49
CA ALA A 81 -6.60 -13.78 15.68
C ALA A 81 -7.92 -14.32 16.25
N ALA A 82 -9.05 -13.68 15.93
CA ALA A 82 -10.38 -14.15 16.33
C ALA A 82 -10.88 -15.31 15.46
N LEU A 83 -10.31 -15.53 14.27
CA LEU A 83 -10.67 -16.63 13.39
C LEU A 83 -10.00 -17.92 13.89
N PRO A 84 -10.74 -19.03 14.00
CA PRO A 84 -10.15 -20.32 14.42
C PRO A 84 -9.22 -20.89 13.34
N GLU A 85 -8.23 -21.67 13.75
CA GLU A 85 -7.26 -22.29 12.83
C GLU A 85 -7.94 -23.16 11.76
N SER A 86 -9.06 -23.81 12.12
CA SER A 86 -9.87 -24.58 11.17
C SER A 86 -10.42 -23.72 10.04
N GLU A 87 -10.71 -22.43 10.29
CA GLU A 87 -11.21 -21.50 9.29
C GLU A 87 -10.10 -21.05 8.32
N HIS A 88 -8.90 -20.81 8.84
CA HIS A 88 -7.75 -20.55 7.97
C HIS A 88 -7.46 -21.75 7.04
N ALA A 89 -7.56 -22.97 7.55
CA ALA A 89 -7.38 -24.18 6.76
C ALA A 89 -8.50 -24.35 5.70
N ARG A 90 -9.76 -24.05 6.08
CA ARG A 90 -10.94 -24.07 5.20
C ARG A 90 -10.75 -23.09 4.05
N LEU A 91 -10.47 -21.81 4.36
CA LEU A 91 -10.24 -20.78 3.36
C LEU A 91 -9.11 -21.17 2.40
N LYS A 92 -7.97 -21.61 2.93
CA LYS A 92 -6.85 -22.03 2.11
C LYS A 92 -7.21 -23.17 1.15
N GLY A 93 -8.08 -24.08 1.57
CA GLY A 93 -8.58 -25.18 0.74
C GLY A 93 -9.49 -24.74 -0.42
N LEU A 94 -10.09 -23.54 -0.35
CA LEU A 94 -10.91 -22.98 -1.41
C LEU A 94 -10.09 -22.31 -2.52
N SER A 95 -8.84 -21.89 -2.26
CA SER A 95 -8.01 -21.17 -3.23
C SER A 95 -7.90 -21.92 -4.55
N SER A 96 -8.38 -21.36 -5.65
CA SER A 96 -8.42 -22.03 -6.96
C SER A 96 -7.65 -21.29 -8.05
N THR A 97 -7.30 -20.03 -7.83
CA THR A 97 -6.56 -19.22 -8.82
C THR A 97 -5.49 -18.34 -8.14
N GLU A 98 -4.68 -17.65 -8.93
CA GLU A 98 -3.71 -16.66 -8.42
C GLU A 98 -4.36 -15.29 -8.14
N PRO A 99 -3.83 -14.56 -7.11
CA PRO A 99 -2.79 -15.00 -6.19
C PRO A 99 -3.28 -16.12 -5.27
N SER A 100 -2.45 -17.14 -5.08
CA SER A 100 -2.83 -18.37 -4.36
C SER A 100 -2.59 -18.29 -2.85
N GLY A 101 -3.30 -19.12 -2.08
CA GLY A 101 -3.17 -19.20 -0.64
C GLY A 101 -4.01 -18.17 0.11
N LEU A 102 -3.70 -17.97 1.40
CA LEU A 102 -4.38 -16.97 2.22
C LEU A 102 -3.90 -15.57 1.86
N LEU A 103 -4.84 -14.70 1.62
CA LEU A 103 -4.64 -13.33 1.15
C LEU A 103 -5.09 -12.33 2.20
N GLN A 104 -4.40 -11.20 2.25
CA GLN A 104 -4.80 -9.99 2.95
C GLN A 104 -5.18 -8.96 1.89
N VAL A 105 -6.45 -8.60 1.85
CA VAL A 105 -7.00 -7.72 0.82
C VAL A 105 -7.40 -6.40 1.46
N SER A 106 -7.04 -5.30 0.82
CA SER A 106 -7.49 -3.95 1.20
C SER A 106 -8.25 -3.35 0.02
N ASP A 107 -9.53 -3.06 0.23
CA ASP A 107 -10.42 -2.46 -0.76
C ASP A 107 -11.06 -1.18 -0.26
N GLY A 108 -11.40 -0.26 -1.17
CA GLY A 108 -11.98 1.02 -0.82
C GLY A 108 -11.03 1.92 -0.03
N VAL A 109 -9.74 1.80 -0.24
CA VAL A 109 -8.71 2.65 0.40
C VAL A 109 -8.86 4.10 -0.08
N ASP A 110 -8.76 5.05 0.85
CA ASP A 110 -8.79 6.48 0.54
C ASP A 110 -7.69 6.82 -0.50
N PRO A 111 -8.03 7.54 -1.60
CA PRO A 111 -7.06 7.83 -2.67
C PRO A 111 -5.82 8.62 -2.20
N ASP A 112 -5.97 9.42 -1.15
CA ASP A 112 -4.88 10.19 -0.55
C ASP A 112 -4.18 9.43 0.59
N TYR A 113 -4.57 8.17 0.86
CA TYR A 113 -4.02 7.31 1.93
C TYR A 113 -4.02 8.01 3.30
N ARG A 114 -5.08 8.76 3.61
CA ARG A 114 -5.17 9.49 4.87
C ARG A 114 -5.33 8.52 6.04
N GLU A 115 -4.44 8.68 7.02
CA GLU A 115 -4.44 7.93 8.27
C GLU A 115 -5.82 7.96 8.95
N GLY A 116 -6.28 6.80 9.41
CA GLY A 116 -7.55 6.66 10.13
C GLY A 116 -8.80 6.61 9.24
N THR A 117 -8.69 6.76 7.92
CA THR A 117 -9.83 6.53 7.00
C THR A 117 -10.18 5.05 6.97
N GLU A 118 -11.46 4.74 6.84
CA GLU A 118 -11.90 3.34 6.82
C GLU A 118 -11.72 2.68 5.46
N LEU A 119 -11.25 1.45 5.48
CA LEU A 119 -11.18 0.55 4.34
C LEU A 119 -11.90 -0.77 4.65
N THR A 120 -12.21 -1.54 3.62
CA THR A 120 -12.60 -2.94 3.74
C THR A 120 -11.36 -3.81 3.75
N TYR A 121 -11.10 -4.49 4.86
CA TYR A 121 -10.11 -5.55 4.94
C TYR A 121 -10.80 -6.90 4.75
N LEU A 122 -10.28 -7.76 3.87
CA LEU A 122 -10.77 -9.13 3.71
C LEU A 122 -9.63 -10.11 3.92
N HIS A 123 -9.82 -11.08 4.80
CA HIS A 123 -8.95 -12.23 4.98
C HIS A 123 -9.56 -13.42 4.24
N GLY A 124 -8.94 -13.83 3.15
CA GLY A 124 -9.58 -14.80 2.26
C GLY A 124 -8.66 -15.37 1.21
N VAL A 125 -9.23 -15.75 0.10
CA VAL A 125 -8.57 -16.40 -1.03
C VAL A 125 -9.09 -15.87 -2.37
N ALA A 126 -8.36 -16.16 -3.44
CA ALA A 126 -8.83 -15.93 -4.80
C ALA A 126 -9.50 -17.18 -5.36
N LEU A 127 -10.67 -16.99 -5.96
CA LEU A 127 -11.44 -18.00 -6.67
C LEU A 127 -11.64 -17.59 -8.14
N ASP A 128 -11.70 -18.57 -9.03
CA ASP A 128 -12.13 -18.31 -10.39
C ASP A 128 -13.57 -17.71 -10.40
N ALA A 129 -13.87 -16.87 -11.38
CA ALA A 129 -15.13 -16.14 -11.46
C ALA A 129 -16.38 -17.03 -11.40
N GLU A 130 -16.30 -18.24 -11.92
CA GLU A 130 -17.40 -19.21 -11.95
C GLU A 130 -17.38 -20.23 -10.80
N ALA A 131 -16.38 -20.18 -9.91
CA ALA A 131 -16.29 -21.13 -8.80
C ALA A 131 -17.44 -20.92 -7.79
N PRO A 132 -17.98 -21.98 -7.19
CA PRO A 132 -19.00 -21.83 -6.15
C PRO A 132 -18.43 -21.12 -4.92
N VAL A 133 -19.21 -20.18 -4.38
CA VAL A 133 -18.86 -19.44 -3.16
C VAL A 133 -19.73 -19.90 -2.01
N PRO A 134 -19.17 -20.25 -0.84
CA PRO A 134 -19.96 -20.51 0.36
C PRO A 134 -20.78 -19.28 0.79
N ASP A 135 -22.03 -19.48 1.19
CA ASP A 135 -22.99 -18.42 1.53
C ASP A 135 -22.60 -17.59 2.76
N ASP A 136 -21.70 -18.12 3.60
CA ASP A 136 -21.21 -17.50 4.84
C ASP A 136 -19.97 -16.63 4.64
N LEU A 137 -19.50 -16.46 3.40
CA LEU A 137 -18.30 -15.67 3.09
C LEU A 137 -18.67 -14.40 2.29
N ASP A 138 -17.92 -13.34 2.57
CA ASP A 138 -17.98 -12.09 1.80
C ASP A 138 -17.25 -12.24 0.47
N VAL A 139 -17.71 -11.46 -0.54
CA VAL A 139 -17.18 -11.49 -1.90
C VAL A 139 -16.80 -10.09 -2.36
N ILE A 140 -15.61 -9.96 -2.96
CA ILE A 140 -15.19 -8.80 -3.73
C ILE A 140 -14.98 -9.26 -5.17
N GLU A 141 -15.79 -8.74 -6.08
CA GLU A 141 -15.64 -9.01 -7.51
C GLU A 141 -14.44 -8.22 -8.06
N VAL A 142 -13.59 -8.88 -8.81
CA VAL A 142 -12.38 -8.30 -9.40
C VAL A 142 -12.45 -8.42 -10.92
N GLU A 143 -12.42 -7.26 -11.58
CA GLU A 143 -12.44 -7.20 -13.04
C GLU A 143 -11.11 -7.70 -13.63
N ALA A 144 -11.20 -8.26 -14.85
CA ALA A 144 -10.03 -8.64 -15.63
C ALA A 144 -9.10 -7.43 -15.85
N GLY A 145 -7.80 -7.67 -15.85
CA GLY A 145 -6.83 -6.61 -16.09
C GLY A 145 -5.41 -6.95 -15.65
N GLU A 146 -4.56 -5.93 -15.75
CA GLU A 146 -3.15 -6.04 -15.45
C GLU A 146 -2.86 -5.67 -13.99
N TRP A 147 -1.84 -6.31 -13.44
CA TRP A 147 -1.39 -6.17 -12.06
C TRP A 147 0.12 -5.98 -12.02
N ALA A 148 0.59 -5.01 -11.25
CA ALA A 148 1.98 -4.95 -10.84
C ALA A 148 2.14 -5.82 -9.58
N VAL A 149 3.06 -6.76 -9.62
CA VAL A 149 3.33 -7.70 -8.54
C VAL A 149 4.74 -7.47 -8.03
N PHE A 150 4.84 -7.06 -6.76
CA PHE A 150 6.09 -6.77 -6.09
C PHE A 150 6.38 -7.87 -5.08
N ARG A 151 7.43 -8.66 -5.35
CA ARG A 151 7.87 -9.72 -4.44
C ARG A 151 8.96 -9.18 -3.53
N THR A 152 8.80 -9.40 -2.24
CA THR A 152 9.76 -9.02 -1.21
C THR A 152 10.01 -10.14 -0.23
N SER A 153 11.21 -10.16 0.36
CA SER A 153 11.58 -11.07 1.44
C SER A 153 12.36 -10.29 2.49
N GLY A 154 12.01 -10.46 3.76
CA GLY A 154 12.70 -9.77 4.85
C GLY A 154 11.87 -9.66 6.12
N PRO A 155 12.26 -8.74 7.03
CA PRO A 155 11.52 -8.48 8.26
C PRO A 155 10.07 -8.12 7.97
N TYR A 156 9.12 -8.80 8.62
CA TYR A 156 7.69 -8.55 8.42
C TYR A 156 7.12 -7.75 9.60
N PRO A 157 6.30 -6.69 9.35
CA PRO A 157 5.78 -6.22 8.07
C PRO A 157 6.66 -5.17 7.35
N ALA A 158 7.84 -4.85 7.87
CA ALA A 158 8.67 -3.74 7.38
C ALA A 158 9.01 -3.86 5.89
N ALA A 159 9.45 -5.04 5.42
CA ALA A 159 9.77 -5.26 4.00
C ALA A 159 8.55 -5.03 3.07
N LEU A 160 7.35 -5.40 3.52
CA LEU A 160 6.12 -5.14 2.78
C LEU A 160 5.78 -3.65 2.72
N GLN A 161 5.94 -2.92 3.84
CA GLN A 161 5.69 -1.47 3.89
C GLN A 161 6.69 -0.70 3.03
N GLU A 162 7.94 -1.15 2.99
CA GLU A 162 8.95 -0.63 2.06
C GLU A 162 8.56 -0.87 0.59
N ALA A 163 7.99 -2.03 0.26
CA ALA A 163 7.51 -2.30 -1.09
C ALA A 163 6.34 -1.37 -1.49
N TYR A 164 5.40 -1.10 -0.59
CA TYR A 164 4.36 -0.09 -0.82
C TYR A 164 4.96 1.29 -1.07
N ALA A 165 5.90 1.72 -0.23
CA ALA A 165 6.56 3.03 -0.37
C ALA A 165 7.35 3.12 -1.69
N ALA A 166 8.18 2.11 -2.01
CA ALA A 166 8.99 2.06 -3.22
C ALA A 166 8.14 1.96 -4.49
N SER A 167 6.99 1.28 -4.45
CA SER A 167 6.06 1.25 -5.58
C SER A 167 5.61 2.66 -5.95
N ALA A 168 5.26 3.49 -4.96
CA ALA A 168 4.77 4.84 -5.17
C ALA A 168 5.89 5.85 -5.51
N SER A 169 7.04 5.76 -4.83
CA SER A 169 8.15 6.73 -4.99
C SER A 169 9.03 6.48 -6.21
N ASP A 170 9.22 5.21 -6.56
CA ASP A 170 10.22 4.82 -7.56
C ASP A 170 9.60 4.11 -8.77
N TRP A 171 8.78 3.07 -8.52
CA TRP A 171 8.31 2.24 -9.61
C TRP A 171 7.26 2.92 -10.49
N PHE A 172 6.18 3.46 -9.94
CA PHE A 172 5.15 4.15 -10.73
C PHE A 172 5.68 5.38 -11.48
N PRO A 173 6.56 6.24 -10.91
CA PRO A 173 7.16 7.34 -11.66
C PRO A 173 8.02 6.90 -12.84
N ALA A 174 8.73 5.77 -12.72
CA ALA A 174 9.67 5.27 -13.72
C ALA A 174 9.00 4.40 -14.81
N ASN A 175 7.72 4.05 -14.67
CA ASN A 175 7.02 3.12 -15.56
C ASN A 175 5.77 3.74 -16.20
N PRO A 176 5.30 3.25 -17.37
CA PRO A 176 4.13 3.79 -18.07
C PRO A 176 2.81 3.30 -17.47
N TRP A 177 2.77 3.05 -16.16
CA TRP A 177 1.63 2.51 -15.46
C TRP A 177 1.08 3.48 -14.42
N GLN A 178 -0.19 3.36 -14.11
CA GLN A 178 -0.87 4.03 -13.01
C GLN A 178 -1.80 3.03 -12.30
N LEU A 179 -2.13 3.32 -11.03
CA LEU A 179 -3.15 2.55 -10.32
C LEU A 179 -4.49 2.71 -11.03
N ARG A 180 -5.24 1.61 -11.16
CA ARG A 180 -6.66 1.62 -11.48
C ARG A 180 -7.50 1.33 -10.23
N PRO A 181 -8.78 1.69 -10.19
CA PRO A 181 -9.66 1.28 -9.10
C PRO A 181 -9.65 -0.24 -8.90
N GLY A 182 -9.69 -0.67 -7.67
CA GLY A 182 -9.70 -2.07 -7.27
C GLY A 182 -8.90 -2.33 -6.00
N PRO A 183 -8.98 -3.53 -5.45
CA PRO A 183 -8.30 -3.90 -4.22
C PRO A 183 -6.79 -4.05 -4.41
N SER A 184 -6.00 -3.75 -3.38
CA SER A 184 -4.63 -4.24 -3.26
C SER A 184 -4.63 -5.58 -2.50
N ILE A 185 -3.77 -6.50 -2.93
CA ILE A 185 -3.74 -7.87 -2.39
C ILE A 185 -2.33 -8.18 -1.91
N VAL A 186 -2.21 -8.72 -0.72
CA VAL A 186 -0.96 -9.26 -0.18
C VAL A 186 -1.09 -10.77 -0.04
N ALA A 187 -0.26 -11.51 -0.78
CA ALA A 187 -0.10 -12.94 -0.63
C ALA A 187 1.15 -13.23 0.22
N VAL A 188 1.00 -13.97 1.32
CA VAL A 188 2.12 -14.44 2.14
C VAL A 188 2.53 -15.82 1.62
N LEU A 189 3.66 -15.87 0.92
CA LEU A 189 4.15 -17.11 0.28
C LEU A 189 4.85 -18.01 1.29
N GLU A 190 5.72 -17.41 2.10
CA GLU A 190 6.50 -18.06 3.14
C GLU A 190 6.60 -17.16 4.35
N ARG A 191 6.68 -17.72 5.53
CA ARG A 191 6.87 -16.96 6.76
C ARG A 191 7.61 -17.79 7.81
N ALA A 192 8.34 -17.13 8.68
CA ALA A 192 8.85 -17.74 9.90
C ALA A 192 7.69 -18.03 10.89
N ASP A 193 7.86 -19.01 11.77
CA ASP A 193 6.81 -19.39 12.74
C ASP A 193 6.43 -18.24 13.69
N ASP A 194 7.40 -17.41 14.04
CA ASP A 194 7.25 -16.21 14.88
C ASP A 194 6.83 -14.93 14.12
N PHE A 195 6.59 -15.03 12.80
CA PHE A 195 6.31 -13.90 11.92
C PHE A 195 7.40 -12.81 11.87
N SER A 196 8.60 -13.09 12.32
CA SER A 196 9.70 -12.11 12.26
C SER A 196 10.15 -11.81 10.84
N THR A 197 10.02 -12.78 9.92
CA THR A 197 10.33 -12.65 8.49
C THR A 197 9.26 -13.28 7.62
N ALA A 198 9.05 -12.73 6.42
CA ALA A 198 8.18 -13.32 5.42
C ALA A 198 8.66 -13.04 4.00
N THR A 199 8.26 -13.92 3.07
CA THR A 199 8.26 -13.65 1.62
C THR A 199 6.83 -13.34 1.22
N THR A 200 6.61 -12.16 0.66
CA THR A 200 5.28 -11.69 0.26
C THR A 200 5.24 -11.22 -1.17
N GLU A 201 4.08 -11.30 -1.78
CA GLU A 201 3.77 -10.59 -3.03
C GLU A 201 2.68 -9.55 -2.76
N LEU A 202 2.99 -8.29 -3.10
CA LEU A 202 2.03 -7.21 -3.15
C LEU A 202 1.51 -7.09 -4.57
N TRP A 203 0.22 -7.28 -4.76
CA TRP A 203 -0.48 -7.15 -6.05
C TRP A 203 -1.25 -5.83 -6.08
N MET A 204 -0.93 -4.98 -7.03
CA MET A 204 -1.59 -3.68 -7.23
C MET A 204 -2.23 -3.63 -8.61
N PRO A 205 -3.53 -3.29 -8.71
CA PRO A 205 -4.23 -3.21 -10.00
C PRO A 205 -3.72 -2.00 -10.80
N ILE A 206 -3.35 -2.22 -12.06
CA ILE A 206 -2.74 -1.19 -12.89
C ILE A 206 -3.44 -1.05 -14.24
N ALA A 207 -3.26 0.13 -14.85
CA ALA A 207 -3.59 0.42 -16.24
C ALA A 207 -2.49 1.26 -16.87
N ARG A 208 -2.35 1.22 -18.19
CA ARG A 208 -1.41 2.11 -18.88
C ARG A 208 -1.83 3.56 -18.74
N ARG A 209 -0.85 4.42 -18.54
CA ARG A 209 -1.07 5.87 -18.63
C ARG A 209 -1.42 6.22 -20.09
N SER A 210 -2.50 6.97 -20.27
CA SER A 210 -2.93 7.53 -21.56
C SER A 210 -2.08 8.72 -21.98
#